data_c0066788f9f7bab094f00e9826981022
#
_entry.id   c0066788f9f7bab094f00e9826981022
#
_cell.length_a   1.000
_cell.length_b   1.000
_cell.length_c   1.000
_cell.angle_alpha   90.00
_cell.angle_beta   90.00
_cell.angle_gamma   90.00
#
_symmetry.space_group_name_H-M   'P 1'
#
loop_
_entity.id
_entity.type
_entity.pdbx_description
1 polymer ?
#
loop_
_entity_poly.entity_id
_entity_poly.type
_entity_poly.pdbx_seq_one_letter_code
_entity_poly.pdbx_strand_id
1 'polypeptide(L)'
;MKLLILAVLVATSSVYCEEGARLLASKSLLNRYAVEGRDLTLQYNIYNVGSSAALEVELSDDSFPPEDFGIVSGMLNVKWDRIAPASNVSHMVVLRPLKAGYFNFTSATITYLAQEGAQVVVGFTSAPGQGGILAQREFDRRFSPHFLDWAAFGVMTLPSIGIPLLLWYSSKRKYDTPKSKKN
;
A
#
# COMPACT_ATOMS: atom_id res chain seq x y z
N MET A 1 -8.23 12.26 -62.43
CA MET A 1 -7.19 11.41 -61.81
C MET A 1 -6.83 11.90 -60.42
N LYS A 2 -6.55 13.18 -60.13
CA LYS A 2 -6.20 13.65 -58.77
C LYS A 2 -7.28 13.45 -57.70
N LEU A 3 -8.56 13.54 -58.08
CA LEU A 3 -9.71 13.34 -57.21
C LEU A 3 -9.90 11.87 -56.80
N LEU A 4 -9.60 10.94 -57.73
CA LEU A 4 -9.66 9.51 -57.49
C LEU A 4 -8.54 9.05 -56.51
N ILE A 5 -7.36 9.65 -56.62
CA ILE A 5 -6.25 9.36 -55.72
C ILE A 5 -6.54 9.84 -54.29
N LEU A 6 -7.20 11.01 -54.18
CA LEU A 6 -7.61 11.56 -52.87
C LEU A 6 -8.68 10.68 -52.22
N ALA A 7 -9.65 10.16 -52.97
CA ALA A 7 -10.68 9.26 -52.48
C ALA A 7 -10.09 7.89 -51.99
N VAL A 8 -9.09 7.37 -52.71
CA VAL A 8 -8.41 6.14 -52.30
C VAL A 8 -7.57 6.38 -51.00
N LEU A 9 -6.92 7.53 -50.87
CA LEU A 9 -6.15 7.91 -49.69
C LEU A 9 -7.06 8.08 -48.43
N VAL A 10 -8.27 8.61 -48.61
CA VAL A 10 -9.27 8.72 -47.53
C VAL A 10 -9.85 7.34 -47.14
N ALA A 11 -10.00 6.45 -48.10
CA ALA A 11 -10.54 5.11 -47.86
C ALA A 11 -9.52 4.19 -47.14
N THR A 12 -8.22 4.45 -47.23
CA THR A 12 -7.18 3.65 -46.55
C THR A 12 -6.89 4.11 -45.12
N SER A 13 -7.46 5.22 -44.69
CA SER A 13 -7.36 5.72 -43.30
C SER A 13 -8.47 5.20 -42.38
N SER A 14 -9.12 4.08 -42.71
CA SER A 14 -9.88 3.33 -41.72
C SER A 14 -8.87 2.79 -40.70
N VAL A 15 -8.59 3.60 -39.70
CA VAL A 15 -7.96 3.17 -38.46
C VAL A 15 -8.81 2.02 -37.94
N TYR A 16 -8.32 0.82 -38.01
CA TYR A 16 -8.88 -0.32 -37.29
C TYR A 16 -8.73 0.03 -35.81
N CYS A 17 -9.73 0.70 -35.26
CA CYS A 17 -9.93 0.74 -33.82
C CYS A 17 -10.25 -0.72 -33.46
N GLU A 18 -9.35 -1.41 -32.79
CA GLU A 18 -9.67 -2.72 -32.21
C GLU A 18 -10.84 -2.50 -31.25
N GLU A 19 -12.07 -2.83 -31.70
CA GLU A 19 -13.30 -2.74 -30.93
C GLU A 19 -13.38 -3.85 -29.88
N GLY A 20 -12.32 -4.02 -29.10
CA GLY A 20 -12.23 -5.05 -28.07
C GLY A 20 -12.12 -4.46 -26.67
N ALA A 21 -12.35 -5.30 -25.67
CA ALA A 21 -12.00 -4.96 -24.31
C ALA A 21 -10.48 -4.90 -24.17
N ARG A 22 -10.02 -3.88 -23.44
CA ARG A 22 -8.60 -3.70 -23.11
C ARG A 22 -8.44 -3.40 -21.64
N LEU A 23 -7.80 -4.28 -20.90
CA LEU A 23 -7.60 -4.13 -19.46
C LEU A 23 -6.23 -3.50 -19.16
N LEU A 24 -6.25 -2.49 -18.31
CA LEU A 24 -5.07 -1.97 -17.62
C LEU A 24 -5.16 -2.38 -16.17
N ALA A 25 -4.08 -2.96 -15.65
CA ALA A 25 -4.07 -3.44 -14.30
C ALA A 25 -2.84 -2.97 -13.54
N SER A 26 -3.04 -2.62 -12.29
CA SER A 26 -1.99 -2.21 -11.38
C SER A 26 -2.01 -3.04 -10.11
N LYS A 27 -0.83 -3.35 -9.61
CA LYS A 27 -0.58 -3.98 -8.32
C LYS A 27 0.20 -2.99 -7.47
N SER A 28 -0.30 -2.67 -6.28
CA SER A 28 0.33 -1.72 -5.37
C SER A 28 0.31 -2.21 -3.93
N LEU A 29 1.35 -1.86 -3.18
CA LEU A 29 1.44 -2.06 -1.75
C LEU A 29 0.90 -0.81 -1.06
N LEU A 30 -0.08 -0.94 -0.18
CA LEU A 30 -0.65 0.19 0.55
C LEU A 30 0.19 0.56 1.77
N ASN A 31 0.92 -0.37 2.32
CA ASN A 31 1.77 -0.14 3.47
C ASN A 31 3.06 0.58 3.07
N ARG A 32 3.44 1.58 3.84
CA ARG A 32 4.73 2.27 3.67
C ARG A 32 5.94 1.37 3.96
N TYR A 33 5.78 0.45 4.90
CA TYR A 33 6.80 -0.53 5.30
C TYR A 33 6.18 -1.91 5.34
N ALA A 34 6.86 -2.88 4.75
CA ALA A 34 6.59 -4.29 4.96
C ALA A 34 7.37 -4.75 6.19
N VAL A 35 6.71 -5.37 7.16
CA VAL A 35 7.29 -5.80 8.42
C VAL A 35 6.94 -7.25 8.67
N GLU A 36 7.92 -8.05 9.08
CA GLU A 36 7.74 -9.44 9.48
C GLU A 36 6.65 -9.57 10.57
N GLY A 37 5.73 -10.50 10.40
CA GLY A 37 4.64 -10.76 11.34
C GLY A 37 3.54 -9.71 11.38
N ARG A 38 3.58 -8.65 10.57
CA ARG A 38 2.55 -7.62 10.45
C ARG A 38 1.82 -7.72 9.12
N ASP A 39 0.57 -7.26 9.12
CA ASP A 39 -0.28 -7.32 7.94
C ASP A 39 0.21 -6.36 6.86
N LEU A 40 0.38 -6.90 5.65
CA LEU A 40 0.76 -6.21 4.43
C LEU A 40 -0.42 -6.23 3.47
N THR A 41 -0.94 -5.06 3.11
CA THR A 41 -2.10 -4.94 2.22
C THR A 41 -1.67 -4.69 0.79
N LEU A 42 -2.09 -5.59 -0.09
CA LEU A 42 -1.97 -5.47 -1.54
C LEU A 42 -3.28 -4.98 -2.13
N GLN A 43 -3.19 -4.07 -3.06
CA GLN A 43 -4.31 -3.61 -3.85
C GLN A 43 -4.07 -3.86 -5.33
N TYR A 44 -5.03 -4.53 -5.95
CA TYR A 44 -5.10 -4.72 -7.40
C TYR A 44 -6.20 -3.81 -7.94
N ASN A 45 -5.89 -2.99 -8.92
CA ASN A 45 -6.88 -2.18 -9.62
C ASN A 45 -6.85 -2.58 -11.10
N ILE A 46 -7.99 -2.96 -11.63
CA ILE A 46 -8.19 -3.34 -13.01
C ILE A 46 -9.15 -2.34 -13.64
N TYR A 47 -8.75 -1.71 -14.70
CA TYR A 47 -9.54 -0.73 -15.44
C TYR A 47 -9.73 -1.18 -16.88
N ASN A 48 -10.96 -1.19 -17.37
CA ASN A 48 -11.26 -1.49 -18.76
C ASN A 48 -11.27 -0.19 -19.58
N VAL A 49 -10.22 0.03 -20.37
CA VAL A 49 -10.08 1.18 -21.28
C VAL A 49 -10.62 0.89 -22.70
N GLY A 50 -11.09 -0.34 -22.93
CA GLY A 50 -11.65 -0.76 -24.21
C GLY A 50 -13.08 -0.24 -24.40
N SER A 51 -13.57 -0.40 -25.63
CA SER A 51 -14.95 -0.04 -26.02
C SER A 51 -15.99 -1.11 -25.69
N SER A 52 -15.54 -2.36 -25.47
CA SER A 52 -16.41 -3.49 -25.13
C SER A 52 -16.14 -4.02 -23.72
N ALA A 53 -17.07 -4.83 -23.23
CA ALA A 53 -16.93 -5.47 -21.92
C ALA A 53 -15.89 -6.60 -21.97
N ALA A 54 -15.02 -6.68 -20.99
CA ALA A 54 -14.16 -7.83 -20.78
C ALA A 54 -14.95 -8.94 -20.06
N LEU A 55 -14.85 -10.16 -20.57
CA LEU A 55 -15.56 -11.33 -20.05
C LEU A 55 -14.55 -12.30 -19.44
N GLU A 56 -15.04 -13.08 -18.46
CA GLU A 56 -14.26 -14.12 -17.79
C GLU A 56 -12.88 -13.63 -17.34
N VAL A 57 -12.86 -12.49 -16.67
CA VAL A 57 -11.61 -11.89 -16.19
C VAL A 57 -11.10 -12.67 -15.00
N GLU A 58 -9.91 -13.22 -15.11
CA GLU A 58 -9.23 -13.95 -14.02
C GLU A 58 -7.90 -13.27 -13.69
N LEU A 59 -7.72 -12.94 -12.42
CA LEU A 59 -6.47 -12.47 -11.83
C LEU A 59 -5.82 -13.64 -11.09
N SER A 60 -4.57 -13.96 -11.39
CA SER A 60 -3.76 -14.95 -10.68
C SER A 60 -2.43 -14.35 -10.28
N ASP A 61 -2.11 -14.43 -9.00
CA ASP A 61 -0.83 -13.97 -8.45
C ASP A 61 -0.10 -15.08 -7.70
N ASP A 62 0.83 -15.73 -8.38
CA ASP A 62 1.64 -16.81 -7.85
C ASP A 62 2.97 -16.32 -7.26
N SER A 63 3.16 -15.00 -7.13
CA SER A 63 4.43 -14.42 -6.65
C SER A 63 4.64 -14.58 -5.15
N PHE A 64 3.65 -15.05 -4.37
CA PHE A 64 3.73 -15.17 -2.92
C PHE A 64 3.76 -16.63 -2.46
N PRO A 65 4.94 -17.23 -2.26
CA PRO A 65 5.04 -18.60 -1.77
C PRO A 65 4.51 -18.71 -0.33
N PRO A 66 3.79 -19.78 0.01
CA PRO A 66 3.22 -19.97 1.35
C PRO A 66 4.28 -20.14 2.46
N GLU A 67 5.53 -20.40 2.08
CA GLU A 67 6.66 -20.49 3.01
C GLU A 67 7.11 -19.12 3.53
N ASP A 68 6.88 -18.05 2.77
CA ASP A 68 7.32 -16.70 3.06
C ASP A 68 6.16 -15.76 3.41
N PHE A 69 4.94 -16.09 2.95
CA PHE A 69 3.74 -15.27 3.16
C PHE A 69 2.53 -16.10 3.59
N GLY A 70 1.92 -15.70 4.70
CA GLY A 70 0.60 -16.18 5.11
C GLY A 70 -0.51 -15.31 4.55
N ILE A 71 -1.57 -15.90 4.04
CA ILE A 71 -2.78 -15.17 3.61
C ILE A 71 -3.64 -14.93 4.85
N VAL A 72 -3.89 -13.67 5.19
CA VAL A 72 -4.74 -13.28 6.32
C VAL A 72 -6.18 -13.07 5.85
N SER A 73 -6.37 -12.40 4.72
CA SER A 73 -7.68 -12.11 4.15
C SER A 73 -7.59 -11.91 2.63
N GLY A 74 -8.65 -12.28 1.94
CA GLY A 74 -8.71 -12.21 0.48
C GLY A 74 -8.16 -13.48 -0.19
N MET A 75 -8.14 -13.47 -1.50
CA MET A 75 -7.62 -14.56 -2.33
C MET A 75 -6.67 -13.97 -3.39
N LEU A 76 -5.60 -14.71 -3.68
CA LEU A 76 -4.64 -14.32 -4.73
C LEU A 76 -5.15 -14.63 -6.14
N ASN A 77 -6.15 -15.53 -6.24
CA ASN A 77 -6.80 -15.90 -7.49
C ASN A 77 -8.27 -15.50 -7.41
N VAL A 78 -8.68 -14.58 -8.27
CA VAL A 78 -10.06 -14.05 -8.29
C VAL A 78 -10.57 -13.98 -9.71
N LYS A 79 -11.87 -14.28 -9.88
CA LYS A 79 -12.57 -14.22 -11.14
C LYS A 79 -13.72 -13.22 -11.09
N TRP A 80 -13.91 -12.50 -12.19
CA TRP A 80 -15.04 -11.63 -12.45
C TRP A 80 -15.69 -12.05 -13.76
N ASP A 81 -16.98 -12.24 -13.75
CA ASP A 81 -17.70 -12.67 -14.95
C ASP A 81 -17.65 -11.62 -16.05
N ARG A 82 -17.70 -10.34 -15.65
CA ARG A 82 -17.75 -9.23 -16.61
C ARG A 82 -17.23 -7.92 -16.00
N ILE A 83 -16.41 -7.20 -16.76
CA ILE A 83 -16.02 -5.80 -16.45
C ILE A 83 -16.51 -4.91 -17.59
N ALA A 84 -17.43 -3.98 -17.29
CA ALA A 84 -18.00 -3.07 -18.27
C ALA A 84 -16.95 -2.12 -18.85
N PRO A 85 -17.15 -1.57 -20.06
CA PRO A 85 -16.24 -0.57 -20.62
C PRO A 85 -16.23 0.68 -19.73
N ALA A 86 -15.08 1.36 -19.68
CA ALA A 86 -14.83 2.54 -18.85
C ALA A 86 -15.10 2.33 -17.33
N SER A 87 -15.13 1.10 -16.86
CA SER A 87 -15.29 0.76 -15.44
C SER A 87 -14.00 0.20 -14.84
N ASN A 88 -13.92 0.28 -13.52
CA ASN A 88 -12.81 -0.29 -12.75
C ASN A 88 -13.31 -1.24 -11.68
N VAL A 89 -12.47 -2.21 -11.35
CA VAL A 89 -12.67 -3.14 -10.24
C VAL A 89 -11.40 -3.14 -9.39
N SER A 90 -11.59 -3.08 -8.08
CA SER A 90 -10.50 -3.13 -7.10
C SER A 90 -10.62 -4.39 -6.26
N HIS A 91 -9.50 -5.06 -6.05
CA HIS A 91 -9.41 -6.22 -5.17
C HIS A 91 -8.29 -6.03 -4.16
N MET A 92 -8.54 -6.35 -2.90
CA MET A 92 -7.56 -6.22 -1.82
C MET A 92 -7.27 -7.59 -1.22
N VAL A 93 -5.98 -7.82 -0.97
CA VAL A 93 -5.48 -9.01 -0.30
C VAL A 93 -4.59 -8.58 0.85
N VAL A 94 -4.80 -9.18 2.01
CA VAL A 94 -3.96 -8.95 3.19
C VAL A 94 -3.08 -10.17 3.38
N LEU A 95 -1.79 -9.96 3.27
CA LEU A 95 -0.75 -10.97 3.48
C LEU A 95 0.03 -10.66 4.76
N ARG A 96 0.66 -11.67 5.32
CA ARG A 96 1.58 -11.51 6.45
C ARG A 96 2.93 -12.11 6.09
N PRO A 97 3.97 -11.30 5.91
CA PRO A 97 5.32 -11.79 5.71
C PRO A 97 5.77 -12.59 6.94
N LEU A 98 6.31 -13.78 6.72
CA LEU A 98 6.79 -14.68 7.78
C LEU A 98 8.29 -14.54 8.03
N LYS A 99 9.02 -13.98 7.06
CA LYS A 99 10.47 -13.80 7.11
C LYS A 99 10.86 -12.36 6.74
N ALA A 100 11.87 -11.83 7.41
CA ALA A 100 12.50 -10.58 7.04
C ALA A 100 13.53 -10.79 5.91
N GLY A 101 13.70 -9.81 5.05
CA GLY A 101 14.67 -9.86 3.95
C GLY A 101 14.21 -9.05 2.74
N TYR A 102 14.94 -9.20 1.65
CA TYR A 102 14.55 -8.59 0.38
C TYR A 102 13.64 -9.53 -0.40
N PHE A 103 12.56 -9.00 -0.90
CA PHE A 103 11.60 -9.72 -1.72
C PHE A 103 11.30 -8.94 -2.99
N ASN A 104 11.23 -9.66 -4.12
CA ASN A 104 10.87 -9.06 -5.40
C ASN A 104 9.38 -9.26 -5.68
N PHE A 105 8.62 -8.17 -5.57
CA PHE A 105 7.19 -8.17 -5.88
C PHE A 105 7.00 -8.12 -7.39
N THR A 106 6.77 -9.27 -8.00
CA THR A 106 6.56 -9.41 -9.44
C THR A 106 5.13 -9.06 -9.84
N SER A 107 4.88 -8.99 -11.17
CA SER A 107 3.55 -8.76 -11.71
C SER A 107 2.65 -9.98 -11.52
N ALA A 108 1.35 -9.74 -11.36
CA ALA A 108 0.32 -10.77 -11.44
C ALA A 108 -0.15 -10.94 -12.88
N THR A 109 -0.64 -12.12 -13.21
CA THR A 109 -1.20 -12.46 -14.52
C THR A 109 -2.70 -12.17 -14.53
N ILE A 110 -3.18 -11.60 -15.64
CA ILE A 110 -4.62 -11.38 -15.88
C ILE A 110 -4.97 -12.01 -17.21
N THR A 111 -6.00 -12.84 -17.20
CA THR A 111 -6.56 -13.43 -18.43
C THR A 111 -7.99 -12.97 -18.61
N TYR A 112 -8.39 -12.69 -19.84
CA TYR A 112 -9.76 -12.26 -20.15
C TYR A 112 -10.11 -12.51 -21.61
N LEU A 113 -11.41 -12.52 -21.91
CA LEU A 113 -11.96 -12.55 -23.26
C LEU A 113 -12.34 -11.14 -23.68
N ALA A 114 -11.76 -10.64 -24.77
CA ALA A 114 -12.07 -9.31 -25.30
C ALA A 114 -13.47 -9.19 -25.90
N GLN A 115 -14.05 -10.30 -26.37
CA GLN A 115 -15.41 -10.46 -26.89
C GLN A 115 -15.84 -11.92 -26.73
N GLU A 116 -17.15 -12.19 -26.80
CA GLU A 116 -17.67 -13.56 -26.81
C GLU A 116 -17.07 -14.36 -27.99
N GLY A 117 -16.50 -15.53 -27.68
CA GLY A 117 -15.85 -16.41 -28.67
C GLY A 117 -14.49 -15.93 -29.18
N ALA A 118 -13.93 -14.84 -28.64
CA ALA A 118 -12.58 -14.42 -28.94
C ALA A 118 -11.53 -15.30 -28.21
N GLN A 119 -10.29 -15.22 -28.68
CA GLN A 119 -9.17 -15.88 -27.98
C GLN A 119 -8.94 -15.20 -26.61
N VAL A 120 -8.45 -16.00 -25.66
CA VAL A 120 -8.04 -15.51 -24.34
C VAL A 120 -6.86 -14.55 -24.49
N VAL A 121 -7.01 -13.34 -23.97
CA VAL A 121 -5.95 -12.35 -23.92
C VAL A 121 -5.25 -12.47 -22.57
N VAL A 122 -3.92 -12.52 -22.58
CA VAL A 122 -3.09 -12.56 -21.38
C VAL A 122 -2.44 -11.19 -21.18
N GLY A 123 -2.66 -10.60 -20.02
CA GLY A 123 -2.06 -9.34 -19.60
C GLY A 123 -1.33 -9.49 -18.26
N PHE A 124 -0.59 -8.47 -17.90
CA PHE A 124 0.14 -8.43 -16.62
C PHE A 124 -0.15 -7.13 -15.89
N THR A 125 -0.15 -7.19 -14.56
CA THR A 125 -0.20 -5.98 -13.73
C THR A 125 1.15 -5.27 -13.73
N SER A 126 1.18 -4.04 -13.22
CA SER A 126 2.44 -3.43 -12.82
C SER A 126 3.12 -4.27 -11.73
N ALA A 127 4.45 -4.26 -11.70
CA ALA A 127 5.25 -4.88 -10.65
C ALA A 127 5.74 -3.80 -9.68
N PRO A 128 5.48 -3.91 -8.36
CA PRO A 128 6.04 -2.97 -7.38
C PRO A 128 7.57 -3.00 -7.32
N GLY A 129 8.18 -4.11 -7.73
CA GLY A 129 9.62 -4.28 -7.76
C GLY A 129 10.21 -4.82 -6.47
N GLN A 130 11.50 -4.58 -6.26
CA GLN A 130 12.21 -5.07 -5.09
C GLN A 130 11.88 -4.23 -3.86
N GLY A 131 11.40 -4.87 -2.80
CA GLY A 131 11.11 -4.28 -1.51
C GLY A 131 11.82 -5.01 -0.37
N GLY A 132 12.12 -4.27 0.70
CA GLY A 132 12.66 -4.83 1.93
C GLY A 132 11.56 -5.13 2.93
N ILE A 133 11.54 -6.32 3.49
CA ILE A 133 10.70 -6.71 4.62
C ILE A 133 11.55 -6.53 5.88
N LEU A 134 11.17 -5.57 6.73
CA LEU A 134 11.89 -5.25 7.95
C LEU A 134 11.60 -6.32 9.02
N ALA A 135 12.64 -6.71 9.77
CA ALA A 135 12.45 -7.51 10.95
C ALA A 135 11.63 -6.74 12.01
N GLN A 136 10.71 -7.41 12.69
CA GLN A 136 9.83 -6.80 13.69
C GLN A 136 10.62 -6.03 14.76
N ARG A 137 11.71 -6.62 15.26
CA ARG A 137 12.58 -5.99 16.28
C ARG A 137 13.18 -4.66 15.80
N GLU A 138 13.58 -4.59 14.53
CA GLU A 138 14.17 -3.38 13.95
C GLU A 138 13.12 -2.29 13.76
N PHE A 139 11.92 -2.67 13.33
CA PHE A 139 10.78 -1.77 13.22
C PHE A 139 10.38 -1.21 14.59
N ASP A 140 10.23 -2.08 15.61
CA ASP A 140 9.87 -1.66 16.96
C ASP A 140 10.95 -0.76 17.59
N ARG A 141 12.22 -1.04 17.34
CA ARG A 141 13.34 -0.21 17.79
C ARG A 141 13.29 1.21 17.21
N ARG A 142 12.80 1.34 15.98
CA ARG A 142 12.81 2.61 15.25
C ARG A 142 11.52 3.43 15.42
N PHE A 143 10.38 2.77 15.56
CA PHE A 143 9.06 3.40 15.52
C PHE A 143 8.23 3.22 16.80
N SER A 144 8.67 2.37 17.73
CA SER A 144 7.95 2.21 18.98
C SER A 144 8.15 3.44 19.88
N PRO A 145 7.11 3.95 20.52
CA PRO A 145 7.24 5.05 21.47
C PRO A 145 8.04 4.60 22.68
N HIS A 146 9.17 5.24 22.92
CA HIS A 146 10.10 4.96 24.02
C HIS A 146 9.61 5.54 25.36
N PHE A 147 8.42 5.15 25.81
CA PHE A 147 7.86 5.67 27.06
C PHE A 147 8.74 5.38 28.29
N LEU A 148 9.38 4.20 28.33
CA LEU A 148 10.25 3.82 29.42
C LEU A 148 11.52 4.68 29.47
N ASP A 149 12.08 5.04 28.31
CA ASP A 149 13.27 5.90 28.22
C ASP A 149 12.93 7.31 28.68
N TRP A 150 11.77 7.84 28.30
CA TRP A 150 11.27 9.12 28.78
C TRP A 150 10.94 9.13 30.27
N ALA A 151 10.38 8.03 30.80
CA ALA A 151 10.13 7.89 32.24
C ALA A 151 11.44 7.85 33.03
N ALA A 152 12.44 7.07 32.56
CA ALA A 152 13.75 7.03 33.17
C ALA A 152 14.44 8.39 33.15
N PHE A 153 14.38 9.11 32.03
CA PHE A 153 14.90 10.48 31.92
C PHE A 153 14.19 11.41 32.88
N GLY A 154 12.84 11.35 33.00
CA GLY A 154 12.07 12.12 33.94
C GLY A 154 12.49 11.88 35.39
N VAL A 155 12.66 10.62 35.80
CA VAL A 155 13.12 10.27 37.15
C VAL A 155 14.53 10.81 37.45
N MET A 156 15.46 10.71 36.46
CA MET A 156 16.83 11.23 36.63
C MET A 156 16.87 12.76 36.71
N THR A 157 15.96 13.46 36.05
CA THR A 157 15.95 14.94 36.06
C THR A 157 15.19 15.52 37.26
N LEU A 158 14.30 14.76 37.92
CA LEU A 158 13.54 15.19 39.08
C LEU A 158 14.43 15.72 40.23
N PRO A 159 15.53 15.04 40.65
CA PRO A 159 16.38 15.57 41.72
C PRO A 159 17.05 16.91 41.37
N SER A 160 17.52 17.06 40.14
CA SER A 160 18.24 18.27 39.71
C SER A 160 17.31 19.51 39.63
N ILE A 161 16.05 19.33 39.36
CA ILE A 161 15.04 20.40 39.31
C ILE A 161 14.34 20.54 40.68
N GLY A 162 14.04 19.41 41.31
CA GLY A 162 13.27 19.36 42.56
C GLY A 162 14.03 19.96 43.74
N ILE A 163 15.33 19.71 43.88
CA ILE A 163 16.13 20.25 45.00
C ILE A 163 16.18 21.77 44.97
N PRO A 164 16.54 22.46 43.88
CA PRO A 164 16.52 23.92 43.84
C PRO A 164 15.11 24.50 44.06
N LEU A 165 14.09 23.84 43.51
CA LEU A 165 12.70 24.29 43.64
C LEU A 165 12.20 24.20 45.12
N LEU A 166 12.52 23.09 45.80
CA LEU A 166 12.23 22.93 47.23
C LEU A 166 12.98 23.94 48.09
N LEU A 167 14.25 24.20 47.81
CA LEU A 167 15.04 25.21 48.52
C LEU A 167 14.46 26.61 48.30
N TRP A 168 14.09 26.94 47.06
CA TRP A 168 13.43 28.23 46.78
C TRP A 168 12.10 28.35 47.50
N TYR A 169 11.28 27.30 47.46
CA TYR A 169 9.97 27.31 48.16
C TYR A 169 10.11 27.42 49.66
N SER A 170 11.05 26.70 50.27
CA SER A 170 11.30 26.79 51.72
C SER A 170 11.83 28.17 52.13
N SER A 171 12.71 28.75 51.31
CA SER A 171 13.23 30.10 51.49
C SER A 171 12.11 31.14 51.39
N LYS A 172 11.30 31.06 50.35
CA LYS A 172 10.14 31.95 50.15
C LYS A 172 9.17 31.88 51.34
N ARG A 173 8.84 30.67 51.78
CA ARG A 173 7.95 30.48 52.94
C ARG A 173 8.51 31.06 54.23
N LYS A 174 9.85 31.03 54.42
CA LYS A 174 10.51 31.55 55.59
C LYS A 174 10.59 33.08 55.61
N TYR A 175 10.72 33.73 54.48
CA TYR A 175 10.96 35.17 54.38
C TYR A 175 9.71 35.98 54.00
N ASP A 176 8.77 35.40 53.24
CA ASP A 176 7.54 36.07 52.83
C ASP A 176 6.38 35.94 53.85
N THR A 177 6.54 35.18 54.95
CA THR A 177 5.54 35.11 55.98
C THR A 177 5.59 36.44 56.77
N PRO A 178 4.51 37.29 56.75
CA PRO A 178 4.52 38.54 57.43
C PRO A 178 4.67 38.30 58.94
N LYS A 179 5.72 38.82 59.53
CA LYS A 179 5.86 38.82 61.00
C LYS A 179 4.68 39.63 61.62
N SER A 180 3.74 38.88 62.18
CA SER A 180 2.71 39.53 63.07
C SER A 180 3.42 40.36 64.11
N LYS A 181 3.29 41.70 64.04
CA LYS A 181 3.72 42.59 65.12
C LYS A 181 2.91 42.20 66.36
N LYS A 182 3.56 41.62 67.39
CA LYS A 182 3.04 41.60 68.74
C LYS A 182 3.11 43.02 69.26
N ASN A 183 1.96 43.66 69.45
CA ASN A 183 1.81 44.75 70.33
C ASN A 183 1.73 44.21 71.76
#